data_b62b7b06f015b37033366cf82d2bbbb3
#
_entry.id   b62b7b06f015b37033366cf82d2bbbb3
#
_cell.length_a   1.000
_cell.length_b   1.000
_cell.length_c   1.000
_cell.angle_alpha   90.00
_cell.angle_beta   90.00
_cell.angle_gamma   90.00
#
_symmetry.space_group_name_H-M   'P 1'
#
loop_
_entity.id
_entity.type
_entity.pdbx_description
1 polymer ?
#
loop_
_entity_poly.entity_id
_entity_poly.type
_entity_poly.pdbx_seq_one_letter_code
_entity_poly.pdbx_strand_id
1 'polypeptide(L)'
;MRILNVTAQKPNSTGSGIFLSELMKEFANKGHTQALVAGVYPEEETPVPDRVTFYPVYFEQGKLNFPIVGMSDEMPYPSTRYRDMTPKMEAAFKESFLKQLDEAVRDLNPDLILCHHLYLLTAIVREHFPDRKVFGFCHNTDLRQMQKTDLEREYITGQIRRLDRIFALHAEQKRTIQDIYDVPKEKIQVIGMGYNSHIFKNESLRVNDGVTRIAFAGKISVKKGVESLIRSLDYLGYEKERIELLLAGGAGNEEEYEQIIELAKKCPYKVTFLGKLPQKELAKVYNSCDIFALLSFSEGLPLTVIEALACGDR
;
A
#
# COMPACT_ATOMS: atom_id res chain seq x y z
N MET A 1 21.28 -13.36 -3.89
CA MET A 1 20.21 -14.26 -3.42
C MET A 1 19.11 -14.31 -4.49
N ARG A 2 18.38 -15.41 -4.53
CA ARG A 2 17.19 -15.60 -5.37
C ARG A 2 15.97 -15.37 -4.48
N ILE A 3 15.15 -14.38 -4.81
CA ILE A 3 14.03 -13.92 -3.97
C ILE A 3 12.73 -14.06 -4.77
N LEU A 4 11.76 -14.77 -4.22
CA LEU A 4 10.40 -14.82 -4.75
C LEU A 4 9.51 -13.87 -3.95
N ASN A 5 9.01 -12.83 -4.60
CA ASN A 5 8.04 -11.90 -4.02
C ASN A 5 6.62 -12.37 -4.32
N VAL A 6 5.73 -12.31 -3.34
CA VAL A 6 4.34 -12.81 -3.46
C VAL A 6 3.35 -11.80 -2.90
N THR A 7 2.35 -11.46 -3.69
CA THR A 7 1.23 -10.61 -3.26
C THR A 7 -0.09 -11.05 -3.92
N ALA A 8 -1.19 -11.00 -3.18
CA ALA A 8 -2.51 -11.27 -3.76
C ALA A 8 -3.03 -10.08 -4.59
N GLN A 9 -2.49 -8.91 -4.35
CA GLN A 9 -2.96 -7.64 -4.91
C GLN A 9 -2.17 -7.22 -6.14
N LYS A 10 -2.78 -6.32 -6.89
CA LYS A 10 -2.15 -5.65 -8.03
C LYS A 10 -0.94 -4.82 -7.56
N PRO A 11 0.27 -5.05 -8.09
CA PRO A 11 1.44 -4.23 -7.80
C PRO A 11 1.22 -2.77 -8.22
N ASN A 12 1.96 -1.84 -7.61
CA ASN A 12 1.97 -0.40 -7.94
C ASN A 12 0.64 0.37 -7.77
N SER A 13 -0.44 -0.28 -7.30
CA SER A 13 -1.77 0.35 -7.23
C SER A 13 -2.15 0.84 -5.83
N THR A 14 -1.42 0.43 -4.81
CA THR A 14 -1.67 0.76 -3.39
C THR A 14 -0.36 1.10 -2.71
N GLY A 15 -0.40 1.63 -1.49
CA GLY A 15 0.82 1.89 -0.70
C GLY A 15 1.68 0.64 -0.51
N SER A 16 1.07 -0.53 -0.24
CA SER A 16 1.80 -1.81 -0.16
C SER A 16 2.37 -2.26 -1.51
N GLY A 17 1.66 -1.98 -2.61
CA GLY A 17 2.12 -2.28 -3.97
C GLY A 17 3.31 -1.40 -4.38
N ILE A 18 3.28 -0.11 -4.04
CA ILE A 18 4.40 0.83 -4.23
C ILE A 18 5.61 0.37 -3.40
N PHE A 19 5.39 0.04 -2.11
CA PHE A 19 6.45 -0.50 -1.25
C PHE A 19 7.11 -1.75 -1.86
N LEU A 20 6.32 -2.72 -2.32
CA LEU A 20 6.82 -3.92 -3.00
C LEU A 20 7.67 -3.57 -4.22
N SER A 21 7.21 -2.65 -5.06
CA SER A 21 7.91 -2.26 -6.28
C SER A 21 9.24 -1.57 -6.00
N GLU A 22 9.29 -0.67 -5.04
CA GLU A 22 10.53 -0.01 -4.63
C GLU A 22 11.51 -1.01 -3.98
N LEU A 23 10.99 -1.94 -3.16
CA LEU A 23 11.80 -3.00 -2.57
C LEU A 23 12.44 -3.91 -3.65
N MET A 24 11.67 -4.29 -4.67
CA MET A 24 12.19 -5.09 -5.79
C MET A 24 13.25 -4.33 -6.60
N LYS A 25 13.07 -3.02 -6.83
CA LYS A 25 14.08 -2.17 -7.48
C LYS A 25 15.39 -2.16 -6.69
N GLU A 26 15.31 -1.94 -5.38
CA GLU A 26 16.50 -1.93 -4.53
C GLU A 26 17.19 -3.30 -4.45
N PHE A 27 16.45 -4.38 -4.43
CA PHE A 27 17.03 -5.72 -4.52
C PHE A 27 17.70 -5.98 -5.87
N ALA A 28 17.12 -5.49 -6.98
CA ALA A 28 17.74 -5.58 -8.30
C ALA A 28 19.05 -4.76 -8.36
N ASN A 29 19.06 -3.54 -7.80
CA ASN A 29 20.25 -2.70 -7.68
C ASN A 29 21.38 -3.38 -6.89
N LYS A 30 21.03 -4.20 -5.89
CA LYS A 30 21.96 -5.00 -5.08
C LYS A 30 22.35 -6.32 -5.74
N GLY A 31 21.92 -6.58 -6.97
CA GLY A 31 22.28 -7.76 -7.75
C GLY A 31 21.54 -9.03 -7.35
N HIS A 32 20.37 -8.94 -6.71
CA HIS A 32 19.54 -10.10 -6.41
C HIS A 32 18.73 -10.54 -7.64
N THR A 33 18.63 -11.85 -7.88
CA THR A 33 17.73 -12.43 -8.88
C THR A 33 16.33 -12.54 -8.27
N GLN A 34 15.31 -12.12 -9.00
CA GLN A 34 13.98 -12.03 -8.43
C GLN A 34 12.89 -12.59 -9.34
N ALA A 35 11.82 -13.08 -8.72
CA ALA A 35 10.54 -13.31 -9.36
C ALA A 35 9.42 -12.68 -8.54
N LEU A 36 8.29 -12.44 -9.20
CA LEU A 36 7.06 -11.92 -8.61
C LEU A 36 5.88 -12.81 -9.01
N VAL A 37 5.11 -13.26 -8.02
CA VAL A 37 3.76 -13.81 -8.22
C VAL A 37 2.74 -12.78 -7.71
N ALA A 38 1.83 -12.31 -8.57
CA ALA A 38 0.85 -11.30 -8.18
C ALA A 38 -0.48 -11.47 -8.92
N GLY A 39 -1.58 -11.07 -8.25
CA GLY A 39 -2.90 -10.94 -8.87
C GLY A 39 -2.98 -9.73 -9.78
N VAL A 40 -3.46 -9.92 -11.02
CA VAL A 40 -3.57 -8.87 -12.04
C VAL A 40 -4.78 -9.08 -12.94
N TYR A 41 -5.12 -8.07 -13.73
CA TYR A 41 -6.13 -8.18 -14.80
C TYR A 41 -5.46 -8.44 -16.15
N PRO A 42 -6.09 -9.22 -17.05
CA PRO A 42 -5.49 -9.63 -18.33
C PRO A 42 -5.16 -8.47 -19.28
N GLU A 43 -5.98 -7.42 -19.26
CA GLU A 43 -5.90 -6.29 -20.20
C GLU A 43 -5.05 -5.12 -19.69
N GLU A 44 -4.49 -5.24 -18.48
CA GLU A 44 -3.74 -4.15 -17.87
C GLU A 44 -2.23 -4.43 -17.89
N GLU A 45 -1.47 -3.47 -18.41
CA GLU A 45 -0.02 -3.49 -18.23
C GLU A 45 0.32 -3.39 -16.73
N THR A 46 1.03 -4.38 -16.24
CA THR A 46 1.56 -4.37 -14.88
C THR A 46 3.04 -4.07 -14.94
N PRO A 47 3.47 -2.83 -14.67
CA PRO A 47 4.87 -2.49 -14.68
C PRO A 47 5.60 -3.24 -13.56
N VAL A 48 6.47 -4.15 -13.96
CA VAL A 48 7.37 -4.89 -13.07
C VAL A 48 8.79 -4.35 -13.31
N PRO A 49 9.62 -4.17 -12.28
CA PRO A 49 10.99 -3.71 -12.46
C PRO A 49 11.78 -4.62 -13.41
N ASP A 50 12.70 -4.03 -14.18
CA ASP A 50 13.62 -4.80 -15.01
C ASP A 50 14.33 -5.89 -14.20
N ARG A 51 14.55 -7.06 -14.83
CA ARG A 51 15.20 -8.24 -14.23
C ARG A 51 14.39 -8.95 -13.14
N VAL A 52 13.08 -8.69 -13.03
CA VAL A 52 12.17 -9.48 -12.20
C VAL A 52 11.32 -10.36 -13.12
N THR A 53 11.40 -11.67 -12.99
CA THR A 53 10.54 -12.60 -13.74
C THR A 53 9.13 -12.57 -13.16
N PHE A 54 8.13 -12.30 -13.99
CA PHE A 54 6.76 -12.15 -13.54
C PHE A 54 5.91 -13.38 -13.84
N TYR A 55 5.21 -13.87 -12.83
CA TYR A 55 4.25 -14.98 -12.88
C TYR A 55 2.85 -14.45 -12.52
N PRO A 56 2.07 -13.97 -13.50
CA PRO A 56 0.76 -13.37 -13.24
C PRO A 56 -0.29 -14.40 -12.85
N VAL A 57 -1.14 -14.05 -11.89
CA VAL A 57 -2.39 -14.72 -11.57
C VAL A 57 -3.53 -13.86 -12.09
N TYR A 58 -4.13 -14.26 -13.22
CA TYR A 58 -5.17 -13.48 -13.88
C TYR A 58 -6.53 -13.67 -13.24
N PHE A 59 -7.10 -12.57 -12.75
CA PHE A 59 -8.48 -12.47 -12.29
C PHE A 59 -9.41 -12.04 -13.44
N GLU A 60 -10.73 -12.23 -13.25
CA GLU A 60 -11.75 -12.06 -14.28
C GLU A 60 -11.52 -12.96 -15.50
N GLN A 61 -10.78 -14.05 -15.29
CA GLN A 61 -10.47 -15.04 -16.31
C GLN A 61 -10.50 -16.47 -15.75
N GLY A 62 -11.04 -17.40 -16.54
CA GLY A 62 -11.02 -18.83 -16.22
C GLY A 62 -11.70 -19.16 -14.89
N LYS A 63 -10.95 -19.78 -13.97
CA LYS A 63 -11.44 -20.15 -12.63
C LYS A 63 -11.62 -18.96 -11.70
N LEU A 64 -10.83 -17.90 -11.87
CA LEU A 64 -10.90 -16.64 -11.13
C LEU A 64 -11.85 -15.65 -11.85
N ASN A 65 -13.10 -16.03 -12.08
CA ASN A 65 -14.10 -15.22 -12.77
C ASN A 65 -14.71 -14.10 -11.89
N PHE A 66 -13.92 -13.57 -10.98
CA PHE A 66 -14.28 -12.48 -10.07
C PHE A 66 -13.10 -11.50 -9.95
N PRO A 67 -13.35 -10.25 -9.50
CA PRO A 67 -12.30 -9.24 -9.33
C PRO A 67 -11.24 -9.64 -8.31
N ILE A 68 -10.03 -9.07 -8.45
CA ILE A 68 -8.90 -9.25 -7.51
C ILE A 68 -9.36 -9.04 -6.07
N VAL A 69 -8.93 -9.93 -5.18
CA VAL A 69 -9.30 -9.83 -3.76
C VAL A 69 -8.49 -8.72 -3.08
N GLY A 70 -9.21 -7.72 -2.55
CA GLY A 70 -8.62 -6.52 -1.97
C GLY A 70 -8.42 -6.60 -0.46
N MET A 71 -7.30 -6.08 0.04
CA MET A 71 -7.03 -5.96 1.49
C MET A 71 -7.77 -4.80 2.16
N SER A 72 -8.55 -4.02 1.41
CA SER A 72 -9.43 -2.97 1.91
C SER A 72 -10.81 -3.12 1.28
N ASP A 73 -11.84 -2.65 1.98
CA ASP A 73 -13.21 -2.64 1.45
C ASP A 73 -13.34 -1.73 0.21
N GLU A 74 -12.44 -0.76 0.08
CA GLU A 74 -12.34 0.17 -1.04
C GLU A 74 -10.93 0.12 -1.62
N MET A 75 -10.81 -0.43 -2.82
CA MET A 75 -9.54 -0.48 -3.56
C MET A 75 -9.55 0.55 -4.69
N PRO A 76 -8.39 1.00 -5.20
CA PRO A 76 -8.32 1.91 -6.34
C PRO A 76 -8.61 1.24 -7.70
N TYR A 77 -9.16 0.04 -7.68
CA TYR A 77 -9.60 -0.78 -8.81
C TYR A 77 -10.77 -1.67 -8.38
N PRO A 78 -11.59 -2.19 -9.28
CA PRO A 78 -12.65 -3.15 -8.94
C PRO A 78 -12.08 -4.31 -8.12
N SER A 79 -12.73 -4.68 -7.02
CA SER A 79 -12.18 -5.70 -6.13
C SER A 79 -13.25 -6.49 -5.39
N THR A 80 -12.94 -7.75 -5.12
CA THR A 80 -13.71 -8.62 -4.23
C THR A 80 -13.23 -8.40 -2.78
N ARG A 81 -14.15 -8.23 -1.83
CA ARG A 81 -13.77 -8.18 -0.42
C ARG A 81 -13.59 -9.59 0.12
N TYR A 82 -12.61 -9.81 0.99
CA TYR A 82 -12.37 -11.14 1.59
C TYR A 82 -13.61 -11.72 2.27
N ARG A 83 -14.40 -10.89 2.96
CA ARG A 83 -15.65 -11.35 3.62
C ARG A 83 -16.75 -11.83 2.66
N ASP A 84 -16.65 -11.50 1.38
CA ASP A 84 -17.60 -11.90 0.34
C ASP A 84 -17.11 -13.13 -0.46
N MET A 85 -15.92 -13.65 -0.13
CA MET A 85 -15.43 -14.88 -0.75
C MET A 85 -16.27 -16.09 -0.35
N THR A 86 -16.67 -16.84 -1.34
CA THR A 86 -17.32 -18.13 -1.13
C THR A 86 -16.28 -19.25 -1.08
N PRO A 87 -16.56 -20.42 -0.51
CA PRO A 87 -15.65 -21.57 -0.51
C PRO A 87 -15.16 -21.95 -1.92
N LYS A 88 -16.00 -21.77 -2.94
CA LYS A 88 -15.62 -22.01 -4.33
C LYS A 88 -14.59 -20.99 -4.81
N MET A 89 -14.75 -19.72 -4.46
CA MET A 89 -13.79 -18.66 -4.79
C MET A 89 -12.46 -18.88 -4.06
N GLU A 90 -12.50 -19.29 -2.80
CA GLU A 90 -11.30 -19.62 -2.02
C GLU A 90 -10.51 -20.78 -2.63
N ALA A 91 -11.21 -21.86 -3.03
CA ALA A 91 -10.58 -23.00 -3.69
C ALA A 91 -9.94 -22.58 -5.02
N ALA A 92 -10.64 -21.80 -5.85
CA ALA A 92 -10.13 -21.29 -7.12
C ALA A 92 -8.93 -20.36 -6.90
N PHE A 93 -8.98 -19.49 -5.89
CA PHE A 93 -7.87 -18.60 -5.48
C PHE A 93 -6.64 -19.42 -5.09
N LYS A 94 -6.79 -20.38 -4.16
CA LYS A 94 -5.71 -21.27 -3.71
C LYS A 94 -5.08 -22.01 -4.89
N GLU A 95 -5.88 -22.67 -5.72
CA GLU A 95 -5.40 -23.44 -6.87
C GLU A 95 -4.63 -22.57 -7.88
N SER A 96 -5.17 -21.40 -8.21
CA SER A 96 -4.56 -20.52 -9.23
C SER A 96 -3.24 -19.93 -8.75
N PHE A 97 -3.16 -19.50 -7.48
CA PHE A 97 -1.90 -19.02 -6.91
C PHE A 97 -0.87 -20.14 -6.78
N LEU A 98 -1.26 -21.33 -6.30
CA LEU A 98 -0.33 -22.45 -6.15
C LEU A 98 0.28 -22.85 -7.48
N LYS A 99 -0.49 -22.86 -8.57
CA LYS A 99 0.03 -23.14 -9.91
C LYS A 99 1.20 -22.22 -10.29
N GLN A 100 1.01 -20.90 -10.12
CA GLN A 100 2.05 -19.92 -10.46
C GLN A 100 3.23 -19.93 -9.47
N LEU A 101 2.96 -20.23 -8.20
CA LEU A 101 3.98 -20.37 -7.17
C LEU A 101 4.87 -21.60 -7.43
N ASP A 102 4.29 -22.74 -7.80
CA ASP A 102 5.06 -23.95 -8.14
C ASP A 102 5.95 -23.73 -9.37
N GLU A 103 5.44 -23.04 -10.39
CA GLU A 103 6.20 -22.65 -11.58
C GLU A 103 7.37 -21.73 -11.20
N ALA A 104 7.09 -20.64 -10.46
CA ALA A 104 8.11 -19.71 -10.01
C ALA A 104 9.17 -20.36 -9.11
N VAL A 105 8.76 -21.23 -8.19
CA VAL A 105 9.70 -21.96 -7.30
C VAL A 105 10.56 -22.95 -8.07
N ARG A 106 9.99 -23.67 -9.03
CA ARG A 106 10.73 -24.58 -9.89
C ARG A 106 11.79 -23.85 -10.71
N ASP A 107 11.43 -22.73 -11.34
CA ASP A 107 12.28 -22.01 -12.28
C ASP A 107 13.35 -21.17 -11.55
N LEU A 108 12.98 -20.48 -10.46
CA LEU A 108 13.89 -19.64 -9.68
C LEU A 108 14.68 -20.42 -8.62
N ASN A 109 14.11 -21.47 -8.05
CA ASN A 109 14.61 -22.16 -6.85
C ASN A 109 15.01 -21.15 -5.75
N PRO A 110 14.06 -20.38 -5.18
CA PRO A 110 14.33 -19.22 -4.32
C PRO A 110 15.02 -19.61 -3.03
N ASP A 111 15.97 -18.79 -2.60
CA ASP A 111 16.60 -18.86 -1.28
C ASP A 111 15.65 -18.31 -0.19
N LEU A 112 14.69 -17.47 -0.59
CA LEU A 112 13.75 -16.78 0.27
C LEU A 112 12.45 -16.47 -0.47
N ILE A 113 11.31 -16.70 0.17
CA ILE A 113 9.98 -16.26 -0.29
C ILE A 113 9.53 -15.10 0.61
N LEU A 114 9.23 -13.95 0.01
CA LEU A 114 8.73 -12.75 0.69
C LEU A 114 7.25 -12.55 0.37
N CYS A 115 6.39 -12.71 1.36
CA CYS A 115 4.96 -12.54 1.22
C CYS A 115 4.54 -11.15 1.72
N HIS A 116 3.71 -10.47 0.95
CA HIS A 116 3.11 -9.20 1.33
C HIS A 116 1.68 -9.43 1.84
N HIS A 117 1.40 -8.85 3.01
CA HIS A 117 0.25 -9.07 3.88
C HIS A 117 0.23 -10.41 4.61
N LEU A 118 0.05 -10.35 5.92
CA LEU A 118 -0.07 -11.50 6.81
C LEU A 118 -1.50 -12.05 6.78
N TYR A 119 -1.91 -12.58 5.62
CA TYR A 119 -3.28 -13.03 5.43
C TYR A 119 -3.34 -14.32 4.59
N LEU A 120 -4.49 -14.63 3.98
CA LEU A 120 -4.81 -15.90 3.33
C LEU A 120 -3.70 -16.41 2.38
N LEU A 121 -3.22 -15.58 1.45
CA LEU A 121 -2.18 -16.02 0.50
C LEU A 121 -0.87 -16.40 1.21
N THR A 122 -0.44 -15.62 2.18
CA THR A 122 0.77 -15.92 2.97
C THR A 122 0.60 -17.21 3.77
N ALA A 123 -0.59 -17.48 4.29
CA ALA A 123 -0.91 -18.74 4.96
C ALA A 123 -0.81 -19.93 3.98
N ILE A 124 -1.37 -19.79 2.78
CA ILE A 124 -1.28 -20.79 1.70
C ILE A 124 0.18 -21.07 1.33
N VAL A 125 0.99 -20.03 1.16
CA VAL A 125 2.43 -20.16 0.84
C VAL A 125 3.17 -20.90 1.94
N ARG A 126 2.93 -20.56 3.23
CA ARG A 126 3.60 -21.21 4.36
C ARG A 126 3.20 -22.68 4.49
N GLU A 127 1.95 -23.04 4.24
CA GLU A 127 1.48 -24.42 4.24
C GLU A 127 2.15 -25.23 3.13
N HIS A 128 2.15 -24.67 1.89
CA HIS A 128 2.60 -25.39 0.69
C HIS A 128 4.11 -25.56 0.61
N PHE A 129 4.90 -24.63 1.16
CA PHE A 129 6.36 -24.68 1.16
C PHE A 129 6.93 -24.77 2.59
N PRO A 130 6.68 -25.88 3.33
CA PRO A 130 7.08 -26.02 4.74
C PRO A 130 8.59 -25.99 4.96
N ASP A 131 9.38 -26.40 3.97
CA ASP A 131 10.85 -26.49 4.03
C ASP A 131 11.56 -25.25 3.48
N ARG A 132 10.82 -24.27 2.95
CA ARG A 132 11.38 -23.01 2.43
C ARG A 132 11.36 -21.93 3.49
N LYS A 133 12.31 -21.00 3.41
CA LYS A 133 12.27 -19.77 4.21
C LYS A 133 11.16 -18.85 3.69
N VAL A 134 10.16 -18.60 4.52
CA VAL A 134 9.02 -17.72 4.19
C VAL A 134 8.95 -16.58 5.19
N PHE A 135 9.12 -15.37 4.71
CA PHE A 135 9.01 -14.14 5.51
C PHE A 135 7.75 -13.38 5.11
N GLY A 136 7.14 -12.68 6.07
CA GLY A 136 5.93 -11.89 5.83
C GLY A 136 6.13 -10.41 6.15
N PHE A 137 5.60 -9.53 5.30
CA PHE A 137 5.48 -8.10 5.58
C PHE A 137 4.07 -7.77 6.04
N CYS A 138 3.95 -7.11 7.18
CA CYS A 138 2.69 -6.55 7.66
C CYS A 138 2.47 -5.15 7.10
N HIS A 139 1.31 -4.92 6.48
CA HIS A 139 0.92 -3.62 5.92
C HIS A 139 -0.25 -2.96 6.66
N ASN A 140 -0.61 -3.43 7.84
CA ASN A 140 -1.70 -2.97 8.70
C ASN A 140 -3.12 -3.28 8.19
N THR A 141 -3.35 -3.33 6.88
CA THR A 141 -4.65 -3.74 6.30
C THR A 141 -4.95 -5.21 6.55
N ASP A 142 -3.93 -6.06 6.61
CA ASP A 142 -4.00 -7.46 7.02
C ASP A 142 -4.49 -7.64 8.47
N LEU A 143 -3.98 -6.85 9.41
CA LEU A 143 -4.45 -6.87 10.80
C LEU A 143 -5.92 -6.44 10.90
N ARG A 144 -6.32 -5.42 10.11
CA ARG A 144 -7.71 -4.98 10.02
C ARG A 144 -8.62 -6.07 9.44
N GLN A 145 -8.17 -6.82 8.42
CA GLN A 145 -8.94 -7.94 7.88
C GLN A 145 -9.14 -9.03 8.95
N MET A 146 -8.10 -9.39 9.69
CA MET A 146 -8.20 -10.35 10.79
C MET A 146 -9.18 -9.91 11.88
N GLN A 147 -9.36 -8.62 12.10
CA GLN A 147 -10.32 -8.08 13.09
C GLN A 147 -11.75 -8.01 12.55
N LYS A 148 -11.94 -7.88 11.23
CA LYS A 148 -13.25 -7.62 10.60
C LYS A 148 -13.95 -8.88 10.09
N THR A 149 -13.23 -9.94 9.79
CA THR A 149 -13.78 -11.15 9.18
C THR A 149 -13.19 -12.40 9.84
N ASP A 150 -14.00 -13.43 9.89
CA ASP A 150 -13.61 -14.75 10.41
C ASP A 150 -13.14 -15.71 9.30
N LEU A 151 -12.98 -15.21 8.05
CA LEU A 151 -12.53 -16.00 6.94
C LEU A 151 -11.24 -16.76 7.28
N GLU A 152 -11.31 -18.08 7.33
CA GLU A 152 -10.19 -18.99 7.58
C GLU A 152 -9.27 -18.54 8.77
N ARG A 153 -9.82 -17.86 9.78
CA ARG A 153 -9.07 -17.21 10.86
C ARG A 153 -8.11 -18.15 11.57
N GLU A 154 -8.55 -19.34 11.97
CA GLU A 154 -7.71 -20.30 12.69
C GLU A 154 -6.59 -20.83 11.77
N TYR A 155 -6.93 -21.14 10.52
CA TYR A 155 -5.96 -21.56 9.52
C TYR A 155 -4.91 -20.48 9.27
N ILE A 156 -5.32 -19.24 9.01
CA ILE A 156 -4.41 -18.11 8.78
C ILE A 156 -3.51 -17.92 9.99
N THR A 157 -4.06 -17.84 11.19
CA THR A 157 -3.30 -17.67 12.45
C THR A 157 -2.27 -18.78 12.62
N GLY A 158 -2.68 -20.04 12.42
CA GLY A 158 -1.79 -21.19 12.54
C GLY A 158 -0.61 -21.16 11.58
N GLN A 159 -0.84 -20.72 10.33
CA GLN A 159 0.24 -20.67 9.33
C GLN A 159 1.13 -19.43 9.50
N ILE A 160 0.58 -18.25 9.79
CA ILE A 160 1.37 -17.03 10.06
C ILE A 160 2.32 -17.23 11.24
N ARG A 161 1.88 -17.93 12.28
CA ARG A 161 2.72 -18.28 13.42
C ARG A 161 3.96 -19.14 13.05
N ARG A 162 3.88 -19.88 11.95
CA ARG A 162 4.96 -20.74 11.44
C ARG A 162 5.93 -20.02 10.54
N LEU A 163 5.71 -18.76 10.18
CA LEU A 163 6.66 -17.99 9.38
C LEU A 163 8.02 -17.92 10.06
N ASP A 164 9.08 -17.90 9.26
CA ASP A 164 10.45 -17.80 9.77
C ASP A 164 10.74 -16.40 10.34
N ARG A 165 10.18 -15.35 9.70
CA ARG A 165 10.28 -13.98 10.16
C ARG A 165 9.11 -13.14 9.69
N ILE A 166 8.76 -12.13 10.47
CA ILE A 166 7.74 -11.14 10.14
C ILE A 166 8.36 -9.75 10.26
N PHE A 167 8.08 -8.90 9.28
CA PHE A 167 8.48 -7.51 9.29
C PHE A 167 7.30 -6.62 9.65
N ALA A 168 7.49 -5.80 10.67
CA ALA A 168 6.56 -4.79 11.12
C ALA A 168 7.10 -3.39 10.83
N LEU A 169 6.21 -2.42 10.60
CA LEU A 169 6.59 -1.04 10.28
C LEU A 169 6.97 -0.24 11.53
N HIS A 170 6.34 -0.53 12.68
CA HIS A 170 6.59 0.17 13.95
C HIS A 170 6.30 -0.73 15.16
N ALA A 171 6.72 -0.27 16.34
CA ALA A 171 6.63 -1.07 17.58
C ALA A 171 5.19 -1.44 17.99
N GLU A 172 4.23 -0.55 17.78
CA GLU A 172 2.82 -0.82 18.08
C GLU A 172 2.27 -1.92 17.15
N GLN A 173 2.57 -1.83 15.83
CA GLN A 173 2.18 -2.89 14.89
C GLN A 173 2.78 -4.24 15.29
N LYS A 174 4.04 -4.28 15.78
CA LYS A 174 4.64 -5.49 16.31
C LYS A 174 3.81 -6.09 17.46
N ARG A 175 3.30 -5.28 18.39
CA ARG A 175 2.44 -5.73 19.48
C ARG A 175 1.13 -6.31 18.94
N THR A 176 0.49 -5.59 18.02
CA THR A 176 -0.77 -6.04 17.39
C THR A 176 -0.59 -7.36 16.62
N ILE A 177 0.54 -7.58 15.95
CA ILE A 177 0.87 -8.86 15.30
C ILE A 177 0.96 -9.98 16.35
N GLN A 178 1.62 -9.73 17.48
CA GLN A 178 1.71 -10.71 18.57
C GLN A 178 0.31 -11.07 19.10
N ASP A 179 -0.52 -10.08 19.37
CA ASP A 179 -1.86 -10.26 19.94
C ASP A 179 -2.79 -11.02 19.00
N ILE A 180 -2.73 -10.76 17.69
CA ILE A 180 -3.63 -11.37 16.70
C ILE A 180 -3.18 -12.78 16.31
N TYR A 181 -1.87 -13.00 16.10
CA TYR A 181 -1.37 -14.26 15.53
C TYR A 181 -0.61 -15.12 16.54
N ASP A 182 -0.48 -14.68 17.79
CA ASP A 182 0.31 -15.35 18.84
C ASP A 182 1.73 -15.75 18.37
N VAL A 183 2.39 -14.81 17.65
CA VAL A 183 3.75 -15.00 17.12
C VAL A 183 4.78 -14.62 18.17
N PRO A 184 5.83 -15.43 18.39
CA PRO A 184 6.93 -15.09 19.28
C PRO A 184 7.59 -13.76 18.88
N LYS A 185 7.85 -12.88 19.86
CA LYS A 185 8.38 -11.52 19.63
C LYS A 185 9.70 -11.47 18.88
N GLU A 186 10.52 -12.51 19.03
CA GLU A 186 11.84 -12.68 18.37
C GLU A 186 11.72 -12.94 16.85
N LYS A 187 10.58 -13.44 16.40
CA LYS A 187 10.28 -13.59 14.98
C LYS A 187 9.85 -12.29 14.31
N ILE A 188 9.46 -11.25 15.09
CA ILE A 188 8.97 -9.99 14.57
C ILE A 188 10.03 -8.91 14.66
N GLN A 189 10.48 -8.44 13.52
CA GLN A 189 11.46 -7.36 13.40
C GLN A 189 10.77 -6.08 12.95
N VAL A 190 10.98 -4.98 13.68
CA VAL A 190 10.58 -3.64 13.25
C VAL A 190 11.62 -3.12 12.28
N ILE A 191 11.19 -2.77 11.07
CA ILE A 191 12.06 -2.30 9.99
C ILE A 191 11.81 -0.85 9.59
N GLY A 192 10.69 -0.26 10.03
CA GLY A 192 10.26 1.04 9.54
C GLY A 192 9.67 0.99 8.13
N MET A 193 9.51 2.17 7.55
CA MET A 193 9.09 2.36 6.16
C MET A 193 10.18 3.17 5.45
N GLY A 194 10.63 2.70 4.31
CA GLY A 194 11.55 3.43 3.45
C GLY A 194 10.81 4.34 2.47
N TYR A 195 11.54 5.25 1.85
CA TYR A 195 11.09 6.07 0.73
C TYR A 195 12.17 6.12 -0.35
N ASN A 196 11.81 6.52 -1.56
CA ASN A 196 12.77 6.66 -2.66
C ASN A 196 13.55 7.99 -2.52
N SER A 197 14.73 7.93 -1.91
CA SER A 197 15.59 9.09 -1.67
C SER A 197 16.19 9.73 -2.93
N HIS A 198 16.12 9.06 -4.08
CA HIS A 198 16.52 9.66 -5.36
C HIS A 198 15.44 10.61 -5.90
N ILE A 199 14.18 10.40 -5.51
CA ILE A 199 13.03 11.21 -5.93
C ILE A 199 12.68 12.23 -4.85
N PHE A 200 12.47 11.75 -3.61
CA PHE A 200 12.07 12.60 -2.48
C PHE A 200 13.28 13.08 -1.72
N LYS A 201 13.67 14.29 -1.97
CA LYS A 201 14.80 15.00 -1.33
C LYS A 201 14.48 16.49 -1.31
N ASN A 202 15.06 17.20 -0.37
CA ASN A 202 14.91 18.66 -0.29
C ASN A 202 15.68 19.34 -1.43
N GLU A 203 14.95 19.93 -2.37
CA GLU A 203 15.48 20.69 -3.52
C GLU A 203 15.33 22.20 -3.32
N SER A 204 14.76 22.64 -2.19
CA SER A 204 14.59 24.06 -1.82
C SER A 204 13.85 24.89 -2.88
N LEU A 205 12.79 24.32 -3.46
CA LEU A 205 11.99 24.97 -4.52
C LEU A 205 10.93 25.96 -4.00
N ARG A 206 10.91 26.23 -2.67
CA ARG A 206 9.95 27.16 -2.07
C ARG A 206 10.17 28.58 -2.55
N VAL A 207 9.08 29.24 -2.90
CA VAL A 207 9.07 30.63 -3.32
C VAL A 207 8.65 31.50 -2.13
N ASN A 208 9.47 32.49 -1.79
CA ASN A 208 9.11 33.44 -0.74
C ASN A 208 8.27 34.62 -1.32
N ASP A 209 7.01 34.31 -1.66
CA ASP A 209 6.04 35.26 -2.21
C ASP A 209 4.98 35.72 -1.19
N GLY A 210 5.15 35.32 0.06
CA GLY A 210 4.21 35.64 1.14
C GLY A 210 2.98 34.70 1.20
N VAL A 211 2.93 33.68 0.33
CA VAL A 211 1.87 32.67 0.33
C VAL A 211 2.35 31.41 1.05
N THR A 212 1.61 30.98 2.05
CA THR A 212 1.84 29.68 2.73
C THR A 212 1.08 28.58 1.96
N ARG A 213 1.82 27.64 1.42
CA ARG A 213 1.28 26.49 0.67
C ARG A 213 1.22 25.27 1.56
N ILE A 214 0.02 24.71 1.65
CA ILE A 214 -0.27 23.49 2.41
C ILE A 214 -0.49 22.37 1.40
N ALA A 215 0.27 21.29 1.48
CA ALA A 215 0.10 20.10 0.64
C ALA A 215 -0.64 18.99 1.39
N PHE A 216 -1.49 18.29 0.68
CA PHE A 216 -2.05 17.00 1.06
C PHE A 216 -1.78 16.01 -0.08
N ALA A 217 -1.45 14.76 0.25
CA ALA A 217 -1.35 13.69 -0.73
C ALA A 217 -1.99 12.39 -0.23
N GLY A 218 -2.91 11.85 -1.03
CA GLY A 218 -3.63 10.64 -0.71
C GLY A 218 -4.97 10.55 -1.43
N LYS A 219 -5.78 9.54 -1.11
CA LYS A 219 -7.18 9.51 -1.58
C LYS A 219 -7.92 10.75 -1.08
N ILE A 220 -8.63 11.40 -1.96
CA ILE A 220 -9.55 12.47 -1.57
C ILE A 220 -10.79 11.81 -0.98
N SER A 221 -10.87 11.78 0.36
CA SER A 221 -11.94 11.11 1.09
C SER A 221 -12.08 11.64 2.51
N VAL A 222 -13.26 11.46 3.12
CA VAL A 222 -13.52 11.80 4.52
C VAL A 222 -12.59 11.02 5.46
N LYS A 223 -12.34 9.72 5.17
CA LYS A 223 -11.43 8.88 5.98
C LYS A 223 -10.00 9.41 6.04
N LYS A 224 -9.57 10.13 4.99
CA LYS A 224 -8.25 10.78 4.93
C LYS A 224 -8.25 12.20 5.50
N GLY A 225 -9.38 12.63 6.06
CA GLY A 225 -9.52 13.91 6.74
C GLY A 225 -9.53 15.13 5.81
N VAL A 226 -9.76 14.95 4.50
CA VAL A 226 -9.74 16.06 3.53
C VAL A 226 -10.84 17.06 3.83
N GLU A 227 -12.04 16.60 4.17
CA GLU A 227 -13.13 17.48 4.59
C GLU A 227 -12.76 18.29 5.83
N SER A 228 -12.20 17.63 6.86
CA SER A 228 -11.74 18.30 8.08
C SER A 228 -10.63 19.31 7.79
N LEU A 229 -9.72 19.00 6.87
CA LEU A 229 -8.66 19.91 6.46
C LEU A 229 -9.22 21.17 5.78
N ILE A 230 -10.15 21.03 4.83
CA ILE A 230 -10.78 22.17 4.16
C ILE A 230 -11.56 23.04 5.18
N ARG A 231 -12.37 22.40 6.04
CA ARG A 231 -13.14 23.12 7.08
C ARG A 231 -12.25 23.81 8.10
N SER A 232 -11.06 23.28 8.40
CA SER A 232 -10.13 23.90 9.34
C SER A 232 -9.61 25.26 8.84
N LEU A 233 -9.58 25.47 7.53
CA LEU A 233 -9.16 26.74 6.94
C LEU A 233 -10.12 27.88 7.30
N ASP A 234 -11.40 27.62 7.54
CA ASP A 234 -12.39 28.64 7.93
C ASP A 234 -12.04 29.33 9.27
N TYR A 235 -11.23 28.68 10.08
CA TYR A 235 -10.79 29.25 11.38
C TYR A 235 -9.50 30.06 11.30
N LEU A 236 -8.88 30.15 10.10
CA LEU A 236 -7.67 30.95 9.90
C LEU A 236 -8.04 32.42 9.69
N GLY A 237 -7.41 33.33 10.44
CA GLY A 237 -7.62 34.76 10.37
C GLY A 237 -6.68 35.51 9.41
N TYR A 238 -6.19 34.84 8.37
CA TYR A 238 -5.26 35.42 7.40
C TYR A 238 -6.00 36.00 6.16
N GLU A 239 -5.32 36.85 5.41
CA GLU A 239 -5.79 37.34 4.11
C GLU A 239 -5.90 36.13 3.14
N LYS A 240 -6.93 36.13 2.28
CA LYS A 240 -7.31 35.01 1.43
C LYS A 240 -6.18 34.59 0.47
N GLU A 241 -5.41 35.57 0.02
CA GLU A 241 -4.30 35.41 -0.93
C GLU A 241 -3.05 34.77 -0.30
N ARG A 242 -3.00 34.69 1.05
CA ARG A 242 -1.82 34.21 1.79
C ARG A 242 -1.81 32.72 2.07
N ILE A 243 -2.89 32.02 1.78
CA ILE A 243 -3.00 30.57 2.02
C ILE A 243 -3.46 29.87 0.73
N GLU A 244 -2.77 28.81 0.37
CA GLU A 244 -3.17 27.92 -0.72
C GLU A 244 -3.10 26.46 -0.25
N LEU A 245 -4.17 25.68 -0.47
CA LEU A 245 -4.23 24.23 -0.21
C LEU A 245 -4.11 23.47 -1.53
N LEU A 246 -3.12 22.61 -1.64
CA LEU A 246 -2.87 21.73 -2.78
C LEU A 246 -3.23 20.28 -2.44
N LEU A 247 -4.21 19.70 -3.12
CA LEU A 247 -4.73 18.37 -2.90
C LEU A 247 -4.27 17.43 -4.02
N ALA A 248 -3.24 16.61 -3.77
CA ALA A 248 -2.76 15.60 -4.71
C ALA A 248 -3.42 14.25 -4.40
N GLY A 249 -4.15 13.70 -5.37
CA GLY A 249 -4.81 12.41 -5.25
C GLY A 249 -6.06 12.29 -6.11
N GLY A 250 -6.63 11.10 -6.15
CA GLY A 250 -7.88 10.84 -6.85
C GLY A 250 -9.01 10.50 -5.90
N ALA A 251 -10.21 10.38 -6.46
CA ALA A 251 -11.40 9.94 -5.75
C ALA A 251 -11.19 8.58 -5.08
N GLY A 252 -11.69 8.44 -3.85
CA GLY A 252 -11.88 7.15 -3.21
C GLY A 252 -13.26 6.58 -3.54
N ASN A 253 -14.26 7.48 -3.55
CA ASN A 253 -15.64 7.29 -3.96
C ASN A 253 -16.06 8.56 -4.69
N GLU A 254 -16.74 8.45 -5.83
CA GLU A 254 -17.06 9.61 -6.69
C GLU A 254 -18.04 10.55 -6.03
N GLU A 255 -19.08 10.06 -5.35
CA GLU A 255 -20.07 10.89 -4.65
C GLU A 255 -19.42 11.70 -3.52
N GLU A 256 -18.58 11.06 -2.71
CA GLU A 256 -17.82 11.71 -1.65
C GLU A 256 -16.83 12.76 -2.21
N TYR A 257 -16.20 12.45 -3.35
CA TYR A 257 -15.30 13.36 -4.03
C TYR A 257 -16.00 14.61 -4.53
N GLU A 258 -17.19 14.47 -5.13
CA GLU A 258 -18.02 15.60 -5.56
C GLU A 258 -18.42 16.49 -4.38
N GLN A 259 -18.82 15.89 -3.25
CA GLN A 259 -19.14 16.64 -2.02
C GLN A 259 -17.94 17.44 -1.50
N ILE A 260 -16.74 16.87 -1.56
CA ILE A 260 -15.49 17.56 -1.17
C ILE A 260 -15.18 18.71 -2.13
N ILE A 261 -15.39 18.55 -3.43
CA ILE A 261 -15.23 19.63 -4.42
C ILE A 261 -16.20 20.79 -4.10
N GLU A 262 -17.48 20.48 -3.82
CA GLU A 262 -18.47 21.52 -3.47
C GLU A 262 -18.12 22.24 -2.16
N LEU A 263 -17.56 21.53 -1.20
CA LEU A 263 -17.04 22.15 0.02
C LEU A 263 -15.86 23.09 -0.28
N ALA A 264 -14.92 22.64 -1.11
CA ALA A 264 -13.75 23.42 -1.49
C ALA A 264 -14.12 24.73 -2.21
N LYS A 265 -15.17 24.74 -3.04
CA LYS A 265 -15.70 25.96 -3.70
C LYS A 265 -16.21 27.01 -2.70
N LYS A 266 -16.62 26.59 -1.51
CA LYS A 266 -17.11 27.49 -0.44
C LYS A 266 -16.00 27.96 0.49
N CYS A 267 -14.82 27.35 0.41
CA CYS A 267 -13.67 27.72 1.22
C CYS A 267 -13.20 29.15 0.88
N PRO A 268 -12.90 30.01 1.88
CA PRO A 268 -12.42 31.36 1.63
C PRO A 268 -11.02 31.39 1.00
N TYR A 269 -10.24 30.34 1.15
CA TYR A 269 -8.90 30.21 0.63
C TYR A 269 -8.86 29.39 -0.66
N LYS A 270 -7.80 29.56 -1.45
CA LYS A 270 -7.61 28.82 -2.68
C LYS A 270 -7.35 27.34 -2.40
N VAL A 271 -8.19 26.47 -2.95
CA VAL A 271 -8.03 24.99 -2.91
C VAL A 271 -7.86 24.49 -4.34
N THR A 272 -6.74 23.83 -4.59
CA THR A 272 -6.37 23.32 -5.92
C THR A 272 -6.30 21.79 -5.89
N PHE A 273 -7.09 21.14 -6.73
CA PHE A 273 -7.06 19.70 -6.93
C PHE A 273 -6.07 19.35 -8.06
N LEU A 274 -5.01 18.63 -7.72
CA LEU A 274 -3.92 18.27 -8.65
C LEU A 274 -4.14 16.92 -9.36
N GLY A 275 -5.16 16.15 -8.92
CA GLY A 275 -5.35 14.78 -9.40
C GLY A 275 -4.25 13.82 -8.92
N LYS A 276 -4.22 12.61 -9.50
CA LYS A 276 -3.15 11.63 -9.22
C LYS A 276 -1.87 12.06 -9.91
N LEU A 277 -0.79 12.21 -9.15
CA LEU A 277 0.52 12.60 -9.65
C LEU A 277 1.51 11.42 -9.63
N PRO A 278 2.39 11.30 -10.64
CA PRO A 278 3.58 10.46 -10.55
C PRO A 278 4.50 10.94 -9.41
N GLN A 279 5.29 10.04 -8.82
CA GLN A 279 6.18 10.36 -7.70
C GLN A 279 7.09 11.58 -7.93
N LYS A 280 7.66 11.72 -9.13
CA LYS A 280 8.52 12.87 -9.48
C LYS A 280 7.78 14.21 -9.43
N GLU A 281 6.53 14.24 -9.91
CA GLU A 281 5.71 15.46 -9.85
C GLU A 281 5.22 15.72 -8.43
N LEU A 282 4.88 14.68 -7.66
CA LEU A 282 4.53 14.80 -6.25
C LEU A 282 5.69 15.36 -5.42
N ALA A 283 6.93 14.93 -5.69
CA ALA A 283 8.12 15.48 -5.05
C ALA A 283 8.31 16.98 -5.31
N LYS A 284 7.96 17.47 -6.52
CA LYS A 284 7.98 18.92 -6.81
C LYS A 284 6.92 19.67 -5.99
N VAL A 285 5.72 19.10 -5.84
CA VAL A 285 4.67 19.68 -5.00
C VAL A 285 5.17 19.82 -3.56
N TYR A 286 5.70 18.76 -2.97
CA TYR A 286 6.26 18.79 -1.61
C TYR A 286 7.37 19.86 -1.50
N ASN A 287 8.32 19.88 -2.43
CA ASN A 287 9.40 20.85 -2.41
C ASN A 287 8.96 22.32 -2.58
N SER A 288 7.76 22.55 -3.12
CA SER A 288 7.18 23.90 -3.30
C SER A 288 6.28 24.34 -2.14
N CYS A 289 5.92 23.43 -1.23
CA CYS A 289 5.03 23.69 -0.11
C CYS A 289 5.79 23.97 1.20
N ASP A 290 5.10 24.57 2.15
CA ASP A 290 5.64 24.92 3.47
C ASP A 290 5.23 23.91 4.52
N ILE A 291 4.03 23.34 4.37
CA ILE A 291 3.40 22.45 5.33
C ILE A 291 2.80 21.26 4.57
N PHE A 292 3.02 20.06 5.09
CA PHE A 292 2.28 18.87 4.71
C PHE A 292 1.23 18.54 5.76
N ALA A 293 -0.04 18.38 5.35
CA ALA A 293 -1.14 18.08 6.26
C ALA A 293 -1.84 16.77 5.87
N LEU A 294 -1.88 15.82 6.81
CA LEU A 294 -2.61 14.56 6.66
C LEU A 294 -3.43 14.30 7.92
N LEU A 295 -4.74 14.55 7.86
CA LEU A 295 -5.68 14.44 8.99
C LEU A 295 -6.45 13.11 8.96
N SER A 296 -5.82 12.03 8.48
CA SER A 296 -6.44 10.71 8.41
C SER A 296 -6.91 10.22 9.78
N PHE A 297 -8.12 9.70 9.86
CA PHE A 297 -8.65 9.10 11.09
C PHE A 297 -7.89 7.84 11.52
N SER A 298 -7.25 7.14 10.59
CA SER A 298 -6.45 5.96 10.88
C SER A 298 -5.45 5.68 9.77
N GLU A 299 -4.18 5.52 10.14
CA GLU A 299 -3.08 5.13 9.27
C GLU A 299 -2.28 3.97 9.89
N GLY A 300 -1.55 3.25 9.06
CA GLY A 300 -0.48 2.38 9.52
C GLY A 300 0.79 3.23 9.72
N LEU A 301 1.52 3.41 8.62
CA LEU A 301 2.64 4.36 8.53
C LEU A 301 2.54 5.01 7.14
N PRO A 302 2.02 6.25 7.04
CA PRO A 302 1.72 6.85 5.75
C PRO A 302 3.01 7.26 5.02
N LEU A 303 3.25 6.66 3.85
CA LEU A 303 4.40 6.98 2.99
C LEU A 303 4.46 8.47 2.66
N THR A 304 3.32 9.08 2.36
CA THR A 304 3.24 10.48 1.94
C THR A 304 3.77 11.45 3.00
N VAL A 305 3.63 11.14 4.29
CA VAL A 305 4.24 11.92 5.38
C VAL A 305 5.76 11.80 5.34
N ILE A 306 6.28 10.59 5.15
CA ILE A 306 7.73 10.34 5.12
C ILE A 306 8.35 11.02 3.88
N GLU A 307 7.67 10.94 2.75
CA GLU A 307 8.07 11.57 1.49
C GLU A 307 8.10 13.10 1.60
N ALA A 308 7.05 13.69 2.21
CA ALA A 308 6.98 15.14 2.44
C ALA A 308 8.07 15.62 3.39
N LEU A 309 8.28 14.92 4.52
CA LEU A 309 9.40 15.22 5.45
C LEU A 309 10.76 15.14 4.77
N ALA A 310 10.97 14.16 3.87
CA ALA A 310 12.20 14.03 3.10
C ALA A 310 12.42 15.20 2.13
N CYS A 311 11.34 15.83 1.63
CA CYS A 311 11.37 17.04 0.82
C CYS A 311 11.50 18.32 1.66
N GLY A 312 11.47 18.23 2.99
CA GLY A 312 11.66 19.33 3.92
C GLY A 312 10.38 20.03 4.35
N ASP A 313 9.19 19.44 4.12
CA ASP A 313 7.92 19.93 4.67
C ASP A 313 7.88 19.82 6.21
N ARG A 314 7.02 20.63 6.83
CA ARG A 314 6.80 20.65 8.27
C ARG A 314 5.48 19.99 8.64
#